data_b5bf88d631f91dbcb088039778722f2f
#
_entry.id   b5bf88d631f91dbcb088039778722f2f
#
_cell.length_a   1.000
_cell.length_b   1.000
_cell.length_c   1.000
_cell.angle_alpha   90.00
_cell.angle_beta   90.00
_cell.angle_gamma   90.00
#
_symmetry.space_group_name_H-M   'P 1'
#
loop_
_entity.id
_entity.type
_entity.pdbx_description
1 polymer ?
#
loop_
_entity_poly.entity_id
_entity_poly.type
_entity_poly.pdbx_seq_one_letter_code
_entity_poly.pdbx_strand_id
1 'polypeptide(L)'
;MQNKEICGEKSVNEKNLEVFNRYFPGCLSMENDGKLTLDAGRLKALLGDFSEIKEEGYGLDFVGKKIALNQAFKKNNKILKPLNESTSKHILIKGDNLDALKILKQSYSEKIKMIYIDPPYNTKSDNFIYSDDFSQSNEEVLKTLDYSKEKLDYIKNLFGLKCHSGWLSFMYPRLLLAKDLLKQDGVIFISIDDNEAAQLKLLCDEIFGEGNFVAQFIWHSKNKPSGNTTEDKTIDTRTEYIFCYQRYNFKANKHENTKEELEEKGYILKDEYFETRGHYKLTPLMHSCSASSFQYIESLDYEIQAPDGTWFKNHQNIKKEKSYRYTWSKKLFDFGNQNGFIEFQKTSDGFWCAYRKMYELCAIDNKKLQIIYRKSGNAYSNLITNLYSDIGANEVRNIFNGEKIFSYPKPTKLISRLIELSTNENDIILDFFAGSGTTAHAVLESNKSDYQKLSEGGVI
;
A
#
# COMPACT_ATOMS: atom_id res chain seq x y z
N MET A 1 -21.09 -45.41 33.69
CA MET A 1 -20.92 -44.01 33.23
C MET A 1 -19.51 -43.87 32.67
N GLN A 2 -19.36 -43.88 31.36
CA GLN A 2 -18.08 -43.77 30.69
C GLN A 2 -17.69 -42.28 30.60
N ASN A 3 -16.56 -41.92 31.21
CA ASN A 3 -15.93 -40.64 31.03
C ASN A 3 -15.47 -40.51 29.56
N LYS A 4 -16.13 -39.66 28.77
CA LYS A 4 -15.60 -39.18 27.50
C LYS A 4 -14.49 -38.21 27.86
N GLU A 5 -13.22 -38.60 27.66
CA GLU A 5 -12.11 -37.70 27.57
C GLU A 5 -12.37 -36.75 26.39
N ILE A 6 -12.51 -35.46 26.71
CA ILE A 6 -12.55 -34.39 25.73
C ILE A 6 -11.10 -34.29 25.24
N CYS A 7 -10.82 -34.78 24.03
CA CYS A 7 -9.55 -34.55 23.33
C CYS A 7 -9.36 -33.03 23.21
N GLY A 8 -8.43 -32.50 23.98
CA GLY A 8 -8.06 -31.10 23.89
C GLY A 8 -7.62 -30.78 22.46
N GLU A 9 -8.17 -29.74 21.87
CA GLU A 9 -7.70 -29.26 20.57
C GLU A 9 -6.21 -28.90 20.64
N LYS A 10 -5.44 -29.45 19.69
CA LYS A 10 -4.00 -29.16 19.54
C LYS A 10 -3.77 -27.65 19.42
N SER A 11 -2.75 -27.16 20.09
CA SER A 11 -2.34 -25.76 19.96
C SER A 11 -1.95 -25.41 18.53
N VAL A 12 -2.00 -24.13 18.16
CA VAL A 12 -1.58 -23.66 16.82
C VAL A 12 -0.14 -24.07 16.52
N ASN A 13 0.74 -24.07 17.54
CA ASN A 13 2.13 -24.50 17.39
C ASN A 13 2.25 -25.99 17.13
N GLU A 14 1.46 -26.82 17.80
CA GLU A 14 1.42 -28.26 17.55
C GLU A 14 0.92 -28.57 16.15
N LYS A 15 -0.12 -27.86 15.68
CA LYS A 15 -0.63 -27.99 14.30
C LYS A 15 0.44 -27.55 13.28
N ASN A 16 1.13 -26.44 13.53
CA ASN A 16 2.21 -25.95 12.66
C ASN A 16 3.40 -26.92 12.62
N LEU A 17 3.78 -27.50 13.75
CA LEU A 17 4.84 -28.52 13.82
C LEU A 17 4.44 -29.80 13.07
N GLU A 18 3.19 -30.23 13.14
CA GLU A 18 2.70 -31.36 12.36
C GLU A 18 2.72 -31.06 10.86
N VAL A 19 2.28 -29.87 10.45
CA VAL A 19 2.34 -29.43 9.05
C VAL A 19 3.79 -29.37 8.58
N PHE A 20 4.68 -28.76 9.38
CA PHE A 20 6.11 -28.70 9.05
C PHE A 20 6.71 -30.10 8.91
N ASN A 21 6.50 -31.00 9.87
CA ASN A 21 7.01 -32.38 9.82
C ASN A 21 6.42 -33.19 8.67
N ARG A 22 5.20 -32.90 8.26
CA ARG A 22 4.56 -33.56 7.10
C ARG A 22 5.24 -33.20 5.77
N TYR A 23 5.61 -31.94 5.60
CA TYR A 23 6.21 -31.46 4.36
C TYR A 23 7.74 -31.52 4.37
N PHE A 24 8.35 -31.45 5.55
CA PHE A 24 9.80 -31.47 5.76
C PHE A 24 10.21 -32.54 6.77
N PRO A 25 9.98 -33.82 6.47
CA PRO A 25 10.18 -34.92 7.42
C PRO A 25 11.65 -35.02 7.85
N GLY A 26 11.85 -35.09 9.17
CA GLY A 26 13.17 -35.24 9.78
C GLY A 26 14.04 -33.98 9.79
N CYS A 27 13.49 -32.83 9.43
CA CYS A 27 14.19 -31.56 9.60
C CYS A 27 14.10 -31.02 11.04
N LEU A 28 13.21 -31.55 11.87
CA LEU A 28 13.13 -31.23 13.30
C LEU A 28 13.57 -32.45 14.11
N SER A 29 14.48 -32.24 15.04
CA SER A 29 14.89 -33.21 16.04
C SER A 29 14.63 -32.65 17.45
N MET A 30 14.29 -33.53 18.37
CA MET A 30 14.13 -33.16 19.78
C MET A 30 15.40 -33.59 20.52
N GLU A 31 16.08 -32.64 21.14
CA GLU A 31 17.24 -32.92 21.96
C GLU A 31 16.85 -33.48 23.34
N ASN A 32 17.77 -34.05 24.06
CA ASN A 32 17.55 -34.66 25.37
C ASN A 32 17.02 -33.71 26.43
N ASP A 33 17.15 -32.39 26.22
CA ASP A 33 16.64 -31.32 27.08
C ASP A 33 15.23 -30.86 26.69
N GLY A 34 14.60 -31.51 25.69
CA GLY A 34 13.27 -31.17 25.20
C GLY A 34 13.22 -30.00 24.23
N LYS A 35 14.36 -29.49 23.80
CA LYS A 35 14.42 -28.44 22.77
C LYS A 35 14.29 -29.04 21.38
N LEU A 36 13.53 -28.35 20.53
CA LEU A 36 13.43 -28.65 19.10
C LEU A 36 14.58 -27.95 18.36
N THR A 37 15.38 -28.75 17.65
CA THR A 37 16.46 -28.26 16.81
C THR A 37 16.12 -28.46 15.34
N LEU A 38 16.33 -27.43 14.52
CA LEU A 38 16.12 -27.47 13.08
C LEU A 38 17.39 -27.90 12.38
N ASP A 39 17.34 -29.00 11.63
CA ASP A 39 18.41 -29.39 10.70
C ASP A 39 18.30 -28.57 9.40
N ALA A 40 19.04 -27.47 9.36
CA ALA A 40 19.07 -26.56 8.23
C ALA A 40 19.63 -27.21 6.95
N GLY A 41 20.62 -28.12 7.11
CA GLY A 41 21.21 -28.85 5.99
C GLY A 41 20.22 -29.78 5.31
N ARG A 42 19.44 -30.52 6.12
CA ARG A 42 18.39 -31.40 5.59
C ARG A 42 17.22 -30.64 5.00
N LEU A 43 16.84 -29.52 5.60
CA LEU A 43 15.82 -28.65 5.03
C LEU A 43 16.25 -28.09 3.67
N LYS A 44 17.49 -27.65 3.54
CA LYS A 44 18.07 -27.19 2.28
C LYS A 44 18.07 -28.28 1.22
N ALA A 45 18.45 -29.49 1.59
CA ALA A 45 18.44 -30.64 0.67
C ALA A 45 17.03 -31.00 0.17
N LEU A 46 16.00 -30.84 1.01
CA LEU A 46 14.60 -31.11 0.64
C LEU A 46 13.98 -29.98 -0.20
N LEU A 47 14.42 -28.73 -0.01
CA LEU A 47 13.95 -27.58 -0.78
C LEU A 47 14.65 -27.44 -2.14
N GLY A 48 15.77 -28.17 -2.36
CA GLY A 48 16.55 -28.13 -3.60
C GLY A 48 17.23 -26.78 -3.87
N ASP A 49 17.58 -26.54 -5.12
CA ASP A 49 18.35 -25.34 -5.55
C ASP A 49 17.59 -24.01 -5.40
N PHE A 50 16.32 -24.04 -5.01
CA PHE A 50 15.51 -22.85 -4.80
C PHE A 50 15.69 -22.20 -3.41
N SER A 51 16.50 -22.79 -2.52
CA SER A 51 16.70 -22.29 -1.16
C SER A 51 18.14 -21.90 -0.90
N GLU A 52 18.40 -20.61 -0.75
CA GLU A 52 19.58 -20.12 -0.05
C GLU A 52 19.23 -19.92 1.42
N ILE A 53 19.78 -20.76 2.30
CA ILE A 53 19.79 -20.46 3.74
C ILE A 53 20.96 -19.52 3.95
N LYS A 54 20.69 -18.24 4.13
CA LYS A 54 21.70 -17.23 4.45
C LYS A 54 22.17 -17.48 5.89
N GLU A 55 23.31 -18.07 6.05
CA GLU A 55 23.99 -18.22 7.37
C GLU A 55 24.54 -16.88 7.88
N GLU A 56 24.93 -15.98 6.95
CA GLU A 56 25.32 -14.60 7.21
C GLU A 56 24.53 -13.69 6.27
N GLY A 57 23.58 -12.96 6.79
CA GLY A 57 22.73 -12.05 6.01
C GLY A 57 22.55 -10.72 6.71
N TYR A 58 22.40 -9.67 5.92
CA TYR A 58 21.86 -8.41 6.42
C TYR A 58 20.47 -8.68 6.99
N GLY A 59 20.32 -8.48 8.30
CA GLY A 59 19.05 -8.68 9.01
C GLY A 59 18.90 -7.66 10.13
N LEU A 60 17.66 -7.44 10.55
CA LEU A 60 17.37 -6.59 11.70
C LEU A 60 17.64 -7.36 12.99
N ASP A 61 18.62 -6.94 13.79
CA ASP A 61 18.81 -7.40 15.15
C ASP A 61 18.59 -6.26 16.16
N PHE A 62 17.90 -6.57 17.25
CA PHE A 62 17.62 -5.60 18.32
C PHE A 62 17.41 -6.31 19.66
N VAL A 63 17.63 -5.58 20.72
CA VAL A 63 17.44 -6.09 22.08
C VAL A 63 15.97 -6.41 22.31
N GLY A 64 15.68 -7.65 22.73
CA GLY A 64 14.31 -8.10 22.96
C GLY A 64 13.66 -8.82 21.77
N LYS A 65 14.32 -8.98 20.62
CA LYS A 65 13.77 -9.64 19.44
C LYS A 65 13.25 -11.06 19.72
N LYS A 66 14.03 -11.89 20.44
CA LYS A 66 13.61 -13.25 20.81
C LYS A 66 12.36 -13.26 21.70
N ILE A 67 12.27 -12.31 22.64
CA ILE A 67 11.09 -12.16 23.51
C ILE A 67 9.88 -11.75 22.69
N ALA A 68 10.04 -10.75 21.83
CA ALA A 68 8.98 -10.27 20.95
C ALA A 68 8.44 -11.40 20.05
N LEU A 69 9.34 -12.20 19.48
CA LEU A 69 8.97 -13.38 18.70
C LEU A 69 8.16 -14.39 19.55
N ASN A 70 8.64 -14.72 20.73
CA ASN A 70 7.94 -15.63 21.65
C ASN A 70 6.57 -15.09 22.07
N GLN A 71 6.41 -13.78 22.25
CA GLN A 71 5.13 -13.16 22.54
C GLN A 71 4.09 -13.41 21.44
N ALA A 72 4.48 -13.38 20.16
CA ALA A 72 3.55 -13.70 19.07
C ALA A 72 2.97 -15.11 19.16
N PHE A 73 3.77 -16.08 19.61
CA PHE A 73 3.40 -17.50 19.69
C PHE A 73 2.87 -17.94 21.05
N LYS A 74 3.03 -17.11 22.11
CA LYS A 74 2.52 -17.42 23.44
C LYS A 74 1.00 -17.65 23.38
N LYS A 75 0.53 -18.76 23.93
CA LYS A 75 -0.89 -19.13 24.00
C LYS A 75 -1.69 -18.02 24.68
N ASN A 76 -2.78 -17.61 24.07
CA ASN A 76 -3.75 -16.68 24.63
C ASN A 76 -4.97 -17.45 25.13
N ASN A 77 -5.29 -17.32 26.41
CA ASN A 77 -6.46 -17.94 27.02
C ASN A 77 -7.66 -16.98 27.11
N LYS A 78 -7.51 -15.74 26.61
CA LYS A 78 -8.60 -14.76 26.58
C LYS A 78 -9.60 -15.09 25.47
N ILE A 79 -10.84 -14.70 25.67
CA ILE A 79 -11.94 -14.86 24.73
C ILE A 79 -12.61 -13.52 24.48
N LEU A 80 -13.23 -13.36 23.31
CA LEU A 80 -14.10 -12.22 23.04
C LEU A 80 -15.43 -12.43 23.74
N LYS A 81 -15.88 -11.40 24.47
CA LYS A 81 -17.19 -11.38 25.12
C LYS A 81 -18.05 -10.29 24.47
N PRO A 82 -19.23 -10.62 23.92
CA PRO A 82 -20.15 -9.60 23.43
C PRO A 82 -20.49 -8.59 24.54
N LEU A 83 -20.41 -7.30 24.23
CA LEU A 83 -20.79 -6.23 25.16
C LEU A 83 -22.23 -5.77 24.93
N ASN A 84 -22.74 -5.92 23.70
CA ASN A 84 -24.07 -5.53 23.28
C ASN A 84 -24.57 -6.47 22.18
N GLU A 85 -25.87 -6.54 22.02
CA GLU A 85 -26.47 -7.12 20.83
C GLU A 85 -26.47 -6.10 19.69
N SER A 86 -26.08 -6.53 18.50
CA SER A 86 -26.04 -5.67 17.32
C SER A 86 -26.30 -6.50 16.07
N THR A 87 -27.03 -5.93 15.13
CA THR A 87 -27.23 -6.46 13.77
C THR A 87 -26.10 -6.08 12.82
N SER A 88 -25.19 -5.17 13.25
CA SER A 88 -24.06 -4.74 12.45
C SER A 88 -23.09 -5.90 12.17
N LYS A 89 -22.60 -5.94 10.93
CA LYS A 89 -21.52 -6.85 10.55
C LYS A 89 -20.12 -6.32 10.92
N HIS A 90 -20.04 -5.04 11.33
CA HIS A 90 -18.79 -4.42 11.79
C HIS A 90 -18.53 -4.79 13.25
N ILE A 91 -17.27 -5.06 13.59
CA ILE A 91 -16.86 -5.51 14.91
C ILE A 91 -15.90 -4.49 15.51
N LEU A 92 -16.20 -3.99 16.70
CA LEU A 92 -15.30 -3.20 17.53
C LEU A 92 -14.85 -4.05 18.72
N ILE A 93 -13.54 -4.26 18.85
CA ILE A 93 -12.94 -5.04 19.94
C ILE A 93 -12.29 -4.06 20.92
N LYS A 94 -12.70 -4.10 22.19
CA LYS A 94 -12.10 -3.33 23.29
C LYS A 94 -11.13 -4.21 24.07
N GLY A 95 -9.84 -3.88 24.08
CA GLY A 95 -8.82 -4.63 24.79
C GLY A 95 -7.42 -4.39 24.21
N ASP A 96 -6.44 -5.15 24.68
CA ASP A 96 -5.10 -5.16 24.13
C ASP A 96 -5.10 -5.72 22.71
N ASN A 97 -4.43 -5.04 21.78
CA ASN A 97 -4.46 -5.40 20.37
C ASN A 97 -3.65 -6.67 20.06
N LEU A 98 -2.59 -7.00 20.82
CA LEU A 98 -1.85 -8.24 20.63
C LEU A 98 -2.73 -9.46 20.99
N ASP A 99 -3.49 -9.36 22.09
CA ASP A 99 -4.45 -10.39 22.47
C ASP A 99 -5.59 -10.53 21.45
N ALA A 100 -6.11 -9.39 20.98
CA ALA A 100 -7.15 -9.37 19.94
C ALA A 100 -6.66 -10.04 18.65
N LEU A 101 -5.45 -9.74 18.17
CA LEU A 101 -4.85 -10.36 16.98
C LEU A 101 -4.69 -11.87 17.13
N LYS A 102 -4.27 -12.36 18.31
CA LYS A 102 -4.17 -13.80 18.59
C LYS A 102 -5.52 -14.52 18.52
N ILE A 103 -6.57 -13.86 19.01
CA ILE A 103 -7.94 -14.41 18.96
C ILE A 103 -8.44 -14.39 17.51
N LEU A 104 -8.28 -13.27 16.81
CA LEU A 104 -8.70 -13.12 15.42
C LEU A 104 -8.00 -14.12 14.49
N LYS A 105 -6.75 -14.48 14.75
CA LYS A 105 -6.02 -15.48 13.96
C LYS A 105 -6.78 -16.82 13.88
N GLN A 106 -7.54 -17.22 14.89
CA GLN A 106 -8.29 -18.48 14.89
C GLN A 106 -9.41 -18.51 13.83
N SER A 107 -10.05 -17.37 13.58
CA SER A 107 -11.22 -17.28 12.69
C SER A 107 -11.00 -16.47 11.42
N TYR A 108 -10.01 -15.57 11.41
CA TYR A 108 -9.74 -14.62 10.34
C TYR A 108 -8.39 -14.82 9.65
N SER A 109 -7.67 -15.93 9.92
CA SER A 109 -6.44 -16.26 9.19
C SER A 109 -6.72 -16.28 7.68
N GLU A 110 -5.89 -15.54 6.92
CA GLU A 110 -5.98 -15.40 5.45
C GLU A 110 -7.31 -14.81 4.91
N LYS A 111 -8.02 -14.02 5.73
CA LYS A 111 -9.33 -13.44 5.34
C LYS A 111 -9.32 -11.93 5.21
N ILE A 112 -8.32 -11.23 5.75
CA ILE A 112 -8.26 -9.78 5.74
C ILE A 112 -7.65 -9.30 4.42
N LYS A 113 -8.38 -8.46 3.70
CA LYS A 113 -7.91 -7.88 2.44
C LYS A 113 -6.99 -6.69 2.67
N MET A 114 -7.37 -5.80 3.57
CA MET A 114 -6.62 -4.59 3.89
C MET A 114 -6.43 -4.47 5.39
N ILE A 115 -5.22 -4.19 5.80
CA ILE A 115 -4.90 -3.72 7.14
C ILE A 115 -4.41 -2.29 7.02
N TYR A 116 -4.96 -1.38 7.82
CA TYR A 116 -4.41 -0.05 8.05
C TYR A 116 -4.09 0.11 9.52
N ILE A 117 -2.93 0.66 9.83
CA ILE A 117 -2.56 0.99 11.21
C ILE A 117 -1.83 2.33 11.29
N ASP A 118 -2.08 3.00 12.39
CA ASP A 118 -1.42 4.24 12.81
C ASP A 118 -0.79 4.01 14.20
N PRO A 119 0.36 3.30 14.27
CA PRO A 119 1.01 2.96 15.53
C PRO A 119 1.61 4.21 16.19
N PRO A 120 1.99 4.17 17.48
CA PRO A 120 2.78 5.23 18.10
C PRO A 120 4.08 5.49 17.35
N TYR A 121 4.43 6.76 17.14
CA TYR A 121 5.62 7.15 16.35
C TYR A 121 6.91 7.23 17.17
N ASN A 122 6.86 6.84 18.43
CA ASN A 122 7.98 6.90 19.37
C ASN A 122 8.54 8.33 19.52
N THR A 123 7.67 9.32 19.55
CA THR A 123 8.01 10.72 19.76
C THR A 123 8.25 10.99 21.26
N LYS A 124 8.94 12.09 21.60
CA LYS A 124 9.14 12.46 23.03
C LYS A 124 7.83 12.78 23.77
N SER A 125 6.78 13.16 23.03
CA SER A 125 5.46 13.50 23.54
C SER A 125 4.53 12.29 23.67
N ASP A 126 4.84 11.20 22.99
CA ASP A 126 4.13 9.96 23.18
C ASP A 126 4.59 9.40 24.53
N ASN A 127 3.71 9.50 25.54
CA ASN A 127 3.84 8.73 26.76
C ASN A 127 3.66 7.24 26.44
N PHE A 128 4.54 6.74 25.57
CA PHE A 128 4.61 5.36 25.18
C PHE A 128 5.29 4.61 26.31
N ILE A 129 4.56 4.54 27.41
CA ILE A 129 4.93 3.71 28.54
C ILE A 129 4.52 2.31 28.14
N TYR A 130 5.49 1.46 27.81
CA TYR A 130 5.32 0.04 27.86
C TYR A 130 4.94 -0.37 29.27
N SER A 131 3.65 -0.31 29.59
CA SER A 131 3.11 -0.94 30.77
C SER A 131 2.96 -2.45 30.56
N ASP A 132 3.21 -2.93 29.36
CA ASP A 132 3.10 -4.33 29.02
C ASP A 132 4.34 -5.09 29.50
N ASP A 133 4.25 -5.59 30.71
CA ASP A 133 4.92 -6.79 31.27
C ASP A 133 6.43 -7.04 31.04
N PHE A 134 7.23 -6.03 30.69
CA PHE A 134 8.66 -6.10 31.01
C PHE A 134 8.92 -6.04 32.53
N SER A 135 7.89 -5.75 33.32
CA SER A 135 7.96 -5.72 34.79
C SER A 135 7.57 -7.04 35.45
N GLN A 136 6.86 -7.93 34.74
CA GLN A 136 6.58 -9.25 35.29
C GLN A 136 7.79 -10.16 35.10
N SER A 137 8.50 -10.31 36.18
CA SER A 137 9.70 -11.12 36.39
C SER A 137 10.85 -10.83 35.40
N ASN A 138 11.59 -9.79 35.68
CA ASN A 138 12.95 -9.60 35.16
C ASN A 138 13.77 -10.90 35.16
N GLU A 139 13.46 -11.85 36.05
CA GLU A 139 14.12 -13.14 36.15
C GLU A 139 13.75 -14.14 35.05
N GLU A 140 12.49 -14.22 34.59
CA GLU A 140 12.11 -15.07 33.47
C GLU A 140 12.62 -14.51 32.14
N VAL A 141 12.54 -13.18 31.98
CA VAL A 141 13.10 -12.47 30.83
C VAL A 141 14.62 -12.63 30.76
N LEU A 142 15.31 -12.52 31.89
CA LEU A 142 16.75 -12.72 31.99
C LEU A 142 17.18 -14.15 31.67
N LYS A 143 16.42 -15.15 32.15
CA LYS A 143 16.66 -16.57 31.83
C LYS A 143 16.44 -16.87 30.34
N THR A 144 15.46 -16.24 29.72
CA THR A 144 15.12 -16.47 28.29
C THR A 144 16.13 -15.76 27.35
N LEU A 145 16.74 -14.65 27.78
CA LEU A 145 17.67 -13.85 26.96
C LEU A 145 19.14 -14.18 27.16
N ASP A 146 19.47 -14.92 28.23
CA ASP A 146 20.86 -15.12 28.66
C ASP A 146 21.63 -13.80 28.91
N TYR A 147 20.90 -12.75 29.32
CA TYR A 147 21.45 -11.44 29.67
C TYR A 147 21.50 -11.23 31.19
N SER A 148 22.63 -10.70 31.69
CA SER A 148 22.72 -10.25 33.07
C SER A 148 21.84 -9.02 33.30
N LYS A 149 21.39 -8.85 34.55
CA LYS A 149 20.60 -7.68 34.97
C LYS A 149 21.33 -6.37 34.68
N GLU A 150 22.65 -6.34 34.88
CA GLU A 150 23.52 -5.20 34.58
C GLU A 150 23.53 -4.83 33.10
N LYS A 151 23.48 -5.80 32.22
CA LYS A 151 23.42 -5.57 30.78
C LYS A 151 22.08 -4.98 30.34
N LEU A 152 20.97 -5.35 30.98
CA LEU A 152 19.66 -4.74 30.73
C LEU A 152 19.59 -3.31 31.27
N ASP A 153 20.12 -3.05 32.46
CA ASP A 153 20.16 -1.72 33.03
C ASP A 153 21.10 -0.79 32.24
N TYR A 154 22.23 -1.30 31.77
CA TYR A 154 23.13 -0.59 30.86
C TYR A 154 22.42 -0.22 29.53
N ILE A 155 21.65 -1.12 28.95
CA ILE A 155 20.89 -0.87 27.74
C ILE A 155 19.80 0.18 27.97
N LYS A 156 19.06 0.10 29.07
CA LYS A 156 18.06 1.12 29.47
C LYS A 156 18.68 2.49 29.64
N ASN A 157 19.87 2.56 30.23
CA ASN A 157 20.58 3.82 30.46
C ASN A 157 21.19 4.41 29.18
N LEU A 158 21.64 3.58 28.25
CA LEU A 158 22.21 4.01 26.97
C LEU A 158 21.20 4.67 26.04
N PHE A 159 19.99 4.13 26.00
CA PHE A 159 18.99 4.52 24.98
C PHE A 159 17.96 5.55 25.46
N GLY A 160 17.94 5.88 26.73
CA GLY A 160 17.04 6.90 27.28
C GLY A 160 15.56 6.62 27.01
N LEU A 161 14.75 7.70 26.94
CA LEU A 161 13.30 7.62 26.73
C LEU A 161 12.87 7.20 25.30
N LYS A 162 13.77 7.26 24.32
CA LYS A 162 13.54 6.84 22.93
C LYS A 162 14.32 5.57 22.63
N CYS A 163 13.77 4.43 22.97
CA CYS A 163 14.40 3.14 22.66
C CYS A 163 13.78 2.51 21.40
N HIS A 164 14.49 2.59 20.27
CA HIS A 164 14.05 1.90 19.02
C HIS A 164 13.84 0.39 19.25
N SER A 165 14.69 -0.26 20.05
CA SER A 165 14.53 -1.68 20.39
C SER A 165 13.22 -1.97 21.14
N GLY A 166 12.81 -1.04 22.02
CA GLY A 166 11.53 -1.14 22.69
C GLY A 166 10.36 -1.06 21.72
N TRP A 167 10.36 -0.05 20.85
CA TRP A 167 9.35 0.12 19.82
C TRP A 167 9.29 -1.08 18.86
N LEU A 168 10.44 -1.57 18.42
CA LEU A 168 10.54 -2.78 17.59
C LEU A 168 9.98 -4.02 18.31
N SER A 169 10.30 -4.18 19.60
CA SER A 169 9.77 -5.31 20.41
C SER A 169 8.26 -5.26 20.56
N PHE A 170 7.66 -4.09 20.58
CA PHE A 170 6.21 -3.90 20.59
C PHE A 170 5.58 -4.20 19.24
N MET A 171 6.16 -3.70 18.15
CA MET A 171 5.60 -3.84 16.81
C MET A 171 5.77 -5.25 16.23
N TYR A 172 6.89 -5.91 16.51
CA TYR A 172 7.26 -7.19 15.91
C TYR A 172 6.18 -8.28 16.04
N PRO A 173 5.67 -8.62 17.25
CA PRO A 173 4.66 -9.67 17.40
C PRO A 173 3.33 -9.30 16.75
N ARG A 174 2.99 -8.01 16.72
CA ARG A 174 1.76 -7.49 16.12
C ARG A 174 1.77 -7.60 14.59
N LEU A 175 2.88 -7.24 13.97
CA LEU A 175 3.06 -7.34 12.52
C LEU A 175 3.16 -8.79 12.04
N LEU A 176 3.80 -9.68 12.81
CA LEU A 176 3.80 -11.13 12.53
C LEU A 176 2.39 -11.69 12.47
N LEU A 177 1.55 -11.39 13.45
CA LEU A 177 0.17 -11.85 13.49
C LEU A 177 -0.68 -11.19 12.39
N ALA A 178 -0.44 -9.92 12.11
CA ALA A 178 -1.10 -9.20 11.02
C ALA A 178 -0.85 -9.85 9.66
N LYS A 179 0.41 -10.27 9.38
CA LYS A 179 0.74 -11.02 8.16
C LYS A 179 -0.09 -12.29 8.01
N ASP A 180 -0.28 -13.04 9.09
CA ASP A 180 -1.05 -14.29 9.08
C ASP A 180 -2.55 -14.08 8.80
N LEU A 181 -3.06 -12.89 9.13
CA LEU A 181 -4.45 -12.52 8.88
C LEU A 181 -4.72 -12.10 7.43
N LEU A 182 -3.70 -11.59 6.72
CA LEU A 182 -3.84 -11.12 5.35
C LEU A 182 -4.16 -12.25 4.37
N LYS A 183 -5.08 -11.99 3.44
CA LYS A 183 -5.28 -12.80 2.22
C LYS A 183 -3.99 -12.86 1.41
N GLN A 184 -3.86 -13.80 0.48
CA GLN A 184 -2.72 -13.88 -0.43
C GLN A 184 -2.56 -12.62 -1.28
N ASP A 185 -3.67 -12.01 -1.69
CA ASP A 185 -3.73 -10.72 -2.38
C ASP A 185 -3.97 -9.54 -1.42
N GLY A 186 -3.76 -9.75 -0.13
CA GLY A 186 -3.93 -8.76 0.91
C GLY A 186 -2.76 -7.78 1.02
N VAL A 187 -3.02 -6.63 1.62
CA VAL A 187 -2.10 -5.50 1.76
C VAL A 187 -2.19 -4.87 3.13
N ILE A 188 -1.06 -4.40 3.65
CA ILE A 188 -1.00 -3.60 4.88
C ILE A 188 -0.43 -2.21 4.59
N PHE A 189 -1.06 -1.19 5.16
CA PHE A 189 -0.61 0.19 5.18
C PHE A 189 -0.27 0.60 6.60
N ILE A 190 0.90 1.17 6.80
CA ILE A 190 1.41 1.54 8.12
C ILE A 190 1.87 2.99 8.07
N SER A 191 1.16 3.87 8.79
CA SER A 191 1.55 5.26 8.95
C SER A 191 2.74 5.38 9.90
N ILE A 192 3.68 6.26 9.59
CA ILE A 192 4.88 6.52 10.38
C ILE A 192 5.49 7.88 10.02
N ASP A 193 6.29 8.44 10.91
CA ASP A 193 7.12 9.61 10.65
C ASP A 193 8.63 9.29 10.65
N ASP A 194 9.47 10.31 10.54
CA ASP A 194 10.92 10.18 10.49
C ASP A 194 11.54 9.52 11.75
N ASN A 195 10.81 9.45 12.87
CA ASN A 195 11.37 8.89 14.11
C ASN A 195 11.64 7.38 13.99
N GLU A 196 10.73 6.63 13.34
CA GLU A 196 10.82 5.16 13.26
C GLU A 196 10.67 4.62 11.81
N ALA A 197 10.67 5.49 10.79
CA ALA A 197 10.51 5.06 9.39
C ALA A 197 11.56 4.03 8.95
N ALA A 198 12.83 4.25 9.30
CA ALA A 198 13.92 3.35 8.94
C ALA A 198 13.79 1.99 9.64
N GLN A 199 13.48 2.00 10.94
CA GLN A 199 13.29 0.81 11.75
C GLN A 199 12.09 0.00 11.28
N LEU A 200 10.97 0.68 10.99
CA LEU A 200 9.76 0.06 10.44
C LEU A 200 10.03 -0.61 9.08
N LYS A 201 10.78 0.07 8.19
CA LYS A 201 11.13 -0.51 6.88
C LYS A 201 11.87 -1.84 7.05
N LEU A 202 12.92 -1.86 7.87
CA LEU A 202 13.71 -3.06 8.13
C LEU A 202 12.88 -4.16 8.80
N LEU A 203 12.01 -3.79 9.75
CA LEU A 203 11.11 -4.72 10.42
C LEU A 203 10.12 -5.36 9.43
N CYS A 204 9.53 -4.57 8.56
CA CYS A 204 8.59 -5.04 7.56
C CYS A 204 9.29 -5.88 6.47
N ASP A 205 10.51 -5.53 6.07
CA ASP A 205 11.31 -6.33 5.14
C ASP A 205 11.58 -7.73 5.71
N GLU A 206 11.88 -7.83 6.99
CA GLU A 206 12.07 -9.12 7.66
C GLU A 206 10.76 -9.92 7.74
N ILE A 207 9.65 -9.27 8.13
CA ILE A 207 8.38 -9.96 8.37
C ILE A 207 7.69 -10.33 7.06
N PHE A 208 7.49 -9.35 6.17
CA PHE A 208 6.74 -9.53 4.92
C PHE A 208 7.62 -10.02 3.77
N GLY A 209 8.92 -9.74 3.83
CA GLY A 209 9.88 -9.92 2.76
C GLY A 209 10.12 -8.64 1.97
N GLU A 210 11.38 -8.31 1.68
CA GLU A 210 11.76 -7.10 0.91
C GLU A 210 11.07 -7.05 -0.46
N GLY A 211 10.96 -8.19 -1.15
CA GLY A 211 10.27 -8.31 -2.45
C GLY A 211 8.77 -8.05 -2.41
N ASN A 212 8.18 -7.97 -1.21
CA ASN A 212 6.77 -7.66 -1.01
C ASN A 212 6.50 -6.19 -0.64
N PHE A 213 7.54 -5.35 -0.66
CA PHE A 213 7.38 -3.91 -0.57
C PHE A 213 6.70 -3.39 -1.84
N VAL A 214 5.54 -2.72 -1.68
CA VAL A 214 4.76 -2.19 -2.81
C VAL A 214 5.11 -0.73 -3.05
N ALA A 215 5.02 0.11 -2.02
CA ALA A 215 5.28 1.53 -2.12
C ALA A 215 5.49 2.20 -0.76
N GLN A 216 6.15 3.33 -0.77
CA GLN A 216 6.11 4.33 0.29
C GLN A 216 5.29 5.50 -0.21
N PHE A 217 4.18 5.79 0.45
CA PHE A 217 3.43 7.00 0.21
C PHE A 217 4.05 8.13 1.03
N ILE A 218 4.20 9.28 0.39
CA ILE A 218 4.64 10.53 1.02
C ILE A 218 3.38 11.36 1.21
N TRP A 219 2.99 11.54 2.47
CA TRP A 219 1.82 12.33 2.82
C TRP A 219 2.25 13.73 3.28
N HIS A 220 1.82 14.74 2.56
CA HIS A 220 1.98 16.15 2.96
C HIS A 220 0.95 16.45 4.06
N SER A 221 1.36 16.20 5.31
CA SER A 221 0.46 16.20 6.48
C SER A 221 0.19 17.58 7.07
N LYS A 222 1.05 18.60 6.80
CA LYS A 222 0.95 19.94 7.39
C LYS A 222 0.91 21.03 6.33
N ASN A 223 -0.18 21.80 6.27
CA ASN A 223 -0.32 22.93 5.35
C ASN A 223 0.50 24.16 5.76
N LYS A 224 0.70 24.37 7.05
CA LYS A 224 1.41 25.54 7.60
C LYS A 224 2.71 25.11 8.28
N PRO A 225 3.73 25.99 8.31
CA PRO A 225 4.93 25.75 9.10
C PRO A 225 4.55 25.48 10.56
N SER A 226 5.24 24.56 11.22
CA SER A 226 5.05 24.39 12.66
C SER A 226 5.57 25.65 13.37
N GLY A 227 4.68 26.33 14.09
CA GLY A 227 4.80 27.72 14.56
C GLY A 227 5.90 28.05 15.57
N ASN A 228 6.79 27.13 15.93
CA ASN A 228 7.96 27.41 16.76
C ASN A 228 9.22 27.11 15.95
N THR A 229 9.65 28.08 15.15
CA THR A 229 11.02 28.14 14.67
C THR A 229 11.90 28.56 15.84
N THR A 230 12.52 27.62 16.51
CA THR A 230 13.68 27.89 17.35
C THR A 230 14.87 28.16 16.42
N GLU A 231 15.84 28.95 16.87
CA GLU A 231 17.07 29.27 16.10
C GLU A 231 17.78 28.02 15.57
N ASP A 232 17.58 26.87 16.21
CA ASP A 232 18.15 25.56 15.83
C ASP A 232 17.36 24.80 14.75
N LYS A 233 16.11 25.17 14.44
CA LYS A 233 15.28 24.46 13.47
C LYS A 233 15.28 25.15 12.10
N THR A 234 16.20 24.76 11.25
CA THR A 234 16.39 25.35 9.91
C THR A 234 15.57 24.69 8.79
N ILE A 235 15.02 23.49 9.03
CA ILE A 235 14.20 22.74 8.06
C ILE A 235 12.83 22.46 8.66
N ASP A 236 11.77 22.84 7.94
CA ASP A 236 10.38 22.59 8.31
C ASP A 236 9.89 21.27 7.67
N THR A 237 9.80 20.22 8.49
CA THR A 237 9.32 18.89 8.05
C THR A 237 7.79 18.87 8.02
N ARG A 238 7.21 18.63 6.85
CA ARG A 238 5.76 18.67 6.62
C ARG A 238 5.20 17.34 6.12
N THR A 239 6.00 16.30 6.11
CA THR A 239 5.63 15.02 5.57
C THR A 239 5.62 13.94 6.63
N GLU A 240 4.72 13.00 6.44
CA GLU A 240 4.68 11.69 7.08
C GLU A 240 4.67 10.62 5.99
N TYR A 241 4.85 9.38 6.35
CA TYR A 241 4.93 8.26 5.42
C TYR A 241 3.85 7.24 5.69
N ILE A 242 3.43 6.52 4.64
CA ILE A 242 2.62 5.32 4.80
C ILE A 242 3.34 4.21 4.02
N PHE A 243 3.85 3.22 4.72
CA PHE A 243 4.47 2.05 4.09
C PHE A 243 3.41 1.06 3.67
N CYS A 244 3.57 0.53 2.46
CA CYS A 244 2.66 -0.43 1.86
C CYS A 244 3.40 -1.73 1.55
N TYR A 245 2.97 -2.82 2.18
CA TYR A 245 3.48 -4.16 1.94
C TYR A 245 2.34 -5.10 1.53
N GLN A 246 2.57 -5.91 0.53
CA GLN A 246 1.68 -7.00 0.15
C GLN A 246 2.03 -8.28 0.88
N ARG A 247 1.08 -9.22 0.95
CA ARG A 247 1.41 -10.58 1.38
C ARG A 247 2.14 -11.35 0.28
N TYR A 248 1.58 -11.42 -0.96
CA TYR A 248 2.19 -12.10 -2.10
C TYR A 248 1.92 -11.44 -3.46
N ASN A 249 0.65 -11.18 -3.83
CA ASN A 249 0.27 -10.83 -5.21
C ASN A 249 -0.80 -9.73 -5.29
N PHE A 250 -0.70 -8.74 -4.43
CA PHE A 250 -1.60 -7.58 -4.43
C PHE A 250 -1.57 -6.83 -5.76
N LYS A 251 -2.75 -6.41 -6.22
CA LYS A 251 -2.91 -5.50 -7.35
C LYS A 251 -3.79 -4.34 -6.91
N ALA A 252 -3.24 -3.15 -6.98
CA ALA A 252 -3.99 -1.94 -6.71
C ALA A 252 -5.09 -1.73 -7.76
N ASN A 253 -6.24 -1.25 -7.32
CA ASN A 253 -7.28 -0.76 -8.19
C ASN A 253 -6.78 0.48 -8.95
N LYS A 254 -7.46 0.84 -10.01
CA LYS A 254 -7.25 2.11 -10.69
C LYS A 254 -8.31 3.09 -10.22
N HIS A 255 -7.93 4.34 -10.05
CA HIS A 255 -8.90 5.38 -9.77
C HIS A 255 -9.48 5.90 -11.09
N GLU A 256 -10.79 6.12 -11.15
CA GLU A 256 -11.43 6.76 -12.29
C GLU A 256 -11.03 8.25 -12.32
N ASN A 257 -10.73 8.76 -13.52
CA ASN A 257 -10.45 10.18 -13.65
C ASN A 257 -11.71 10.99 -13.34
N THR A 258 -11.60 12.00 -12.53
CA THR A 258 -12.64 13.01 -12.42
C THR A 258 -12.68 13.86 -13.70
N LYS A 259 -13.79 14.58 -13.90
CA LYS A 259 -13.92 15.47 -15.04
C LYS A 259 -12.82 16.55 -15.04
N GLU A 260 -12.52 17.08 -13.87
CA GLU A 260 -11.47 18.09 -13.66
C GLU A 260 -10.10 17.55 -14.02
N GLU A 261 -9.78 16.32 -13.62
CA GLU A 261 -8.50 15.65 -13.97
C GLU A 261 -8.38 15.37 -15.47
N LEU A 262 -9.49 15.03 -16.13
CA LEU A 262 -9.51 14.86 -17.59
C LEU A 262 -9.27 16.19 -18.30
N GLU A 263 -9.93 17.26 -17.85
CA GLU A 263 -9.75 18.62 -18.37
C GLU A 263 -8.31 19.10 -18.17
N GLU A 264 -7.73 18.92 -16.98
CA GLU A 264 -6.33 19.27 -16.68
C GLU A 264 -5.35 18.52 -17.58
N LYS A 265 -5.62 17.25 -17.88
CA LYS A 265 -4.83 16.44 -18.81
C LYS A 265 -5.11 16.75 -20.28
N GLY A 266 -6.06 17.65 -20.58
CA GLY A 266 -6.46 18.06 -21.91
C GLY A 266 -7.41 17.11 -22.64
N TYR A 267 -8.04 16.15 -21.94
CA TYR A 267 -9.06 15.27 -22.52
C TYR A 267 -10.43 15.96 -22.48
N ILE A 268 -10.65 16.90 -23.39
CA ILE A 268 -11.85 17.75 -23.43
C ILE A 268 -12.70 17.54 -24.69
N LEU A 269 -12.13 16.90 -25.72
CA LEU A 269 -12.79 16.77 -27.01
C LEU A 269 -13.62 15.47 -27.06
N LYS A 270 -14.67 15.51 -27.88
CA LYS A 270 -15.59 14.38 -28.14
C LYS A 270 -15.80 14.24 -29.63
N ASP A 271 -16.00 13.02 -30.09
CA ASP A 271 -16.43 12.69 -31.45
C ASP A 271 -17.47 11.54 -31.44
N GLU A 272 -17.76 11.00 -32.59
CA GLU A 272 -18.73 9.89 -32.77
C GLU A 272 -18.38 8.61 -32.01
N TYR A 273 -17.13 8.45 -31.57
CA TYR A 273 -16.68 7.28 -30.82
C TYR A 273 -16.71 7.51 -29.29
N PHE A 274 -17.25 8.64 -28.82
CA PHE A 274 -17.23 9.00 -27.40
C PHE A 274 -17.72 7.90 -26.48
N GLU A 275 -18.85 7.25 -26.79
CA GLU A 275 -19.46 6.21 -25.95
C GLU A 275 -18.52 5.00 -25.72
N THR A 276 -17.64 4.71 -26.68
CA THR A 276 -16.74 3.54 -26.61
C THR A 276 -15.29 3.90 -26.29
N ARG A 277 -14.85 5.14 -26.62
CA ARG A 277 -13.46 5.57 -26.53
C ARG A 277 -13.21 6.66 -25.49
N GLY A 278 -14.28 7.25 -24.93
CA GLY A 278 -14.21 8.38 -23.99
C GLY A 278 -13.78 9.69 -24.66
N HIS A 279 -13.38 10.64 -23.85
CA HIS A 279 -12.83 11.91 -24.34
C HIS A 279 -11.49 11.69 -25.03
N TYR A 280 -11.13 12.63 -25.92
CA TYR A 280 -9.81 12.62 -26.53
C TYR A 280 -9.13 13.98 -26.44
N LYS A 281 -7.84 13.97 -26.63
CA LYS A 281 -7.01 15.17 -26.85
C LYS A 281 -6.21 15.03 -28.14
N LEU A 282 -5.89 16.17 -28.72
CA LEU A 282 -5.05 16.22 -29.91
C LEU A 282 -3.57 16.33 -29.54
N THR A 283 -2.77 15.54 -30.20
CA THR A 283 -1.30 15.64 -30.14
C THR A 283 -0.74 15.71 -31.55
N PRO A 284 0.24 16.58 -31.83
CA PRO A 284 0.83 16.65 -33.15
C PRO A 284 1.34 15.27 -33.60
N LEU A 285 1.06 14.91 -34.85
CA LEU A 285 1.69 13.74 -35.46
C LEU A 285 3.17 13.99 -35.73
N MET A 286 3.52 15.24 -35.99
CA MET A 286 4.86 15.69 -36.24
C MET A 286 5.72 15.81 -34.99
N HIS A 287 6.99 15.44 -35.10
CA HIS A 287 8.05 15.67 -34.14
C HIS A 287 9.19 16.46 -34.81
N SER A 288 9.60 17.57 -34.22
CA SER A 288 10.58 18.48 -34.81
C SER A 288 11.88 18.56 -34.01
N CYS A 289 12.93 19.10 -34.63
CA CYS A 289 14.25 19.26 -34.03
C CYS A 289 14.33 20.29 -32.88
N SER A 290 13.23 20.97 -32.55
CA SER A 290 13.13 21.77 -31.32
C SER A 290 13.14 20.95 -30.05
N ALA A 291 12.84 19.66 -30.15
CA ALA A 291 12.89 18.73 -29.00
C ALA A 291 14.32 18.18 -28.84
N SER A 292 14.83 18.18 -27.60
CA SER A 292 16.18 17.69 -27.28
C SER A 292 16.41 16.20 -27.62
N SER A 293 15.33 15.42 -27.70
CA SER A 293 15.34 13.99 -28.06
C SER A 293 15.13 13.71 -29.55
N PHE A 294 15.20 14.75 -30.41
CA PHE A 294 14.90 14.57 -31.81
C PHE A 294 16.02 13.82 -32.54
N GLN A 295 15.62 12.80 -33.27
CA GLN A 295 16.47 12.09 -34.25
C GLN A 295 15.68 11.94 -35.55
N TYR A 296 16.27 12.33 -36.70
CA TYR A 296 15.66 12.13 -38.00
C TYR A 296 15.64 10.65 -38.37
N ILE A 297 14.50 10.16 -38.87
CA ILE A 297 14.33 8.82 -39.38
C ILE A 297 13.60 8.89 -40.71
N GLU A 298 14.26 8.51 -41.78
CA GLU A 298 13.78 8.64 -43.16
C GLU A 298 12.45 7.94 -43.39
N SER A 299 12.23 6.74 -42.82
CA SER A 299 10.96 5.98 -42.96
C SER A 299 9.77 6.64 -42.26
N LEU A 300 10.02 7.66 -41.42
CA LEU A 300 9.00 8.45 -40.74
C LEU A 300 8.76 9.82 -41.39
N ASP A 301 9.31 10.05 -42.57
CA ASP A 301 9.13 11.26 -43.39
C ASP A 301 8.45 10.90 -44.70
N TYR A 302 7.12 10.76 -44.67
CA TYR A 302 6.29 10.32 -45.80
C TYR A 302 5.22 11.36 -46.13
N GLU A 303 4.61 11.24 -47.31
CA GLU A 303 3.51 12.10 -47.74
C GLU A 303 2.17 11.63 -47.20
N ILE A 304 1.31 12.59 -46.87
CA ILE A 304 -0.05 12.40 -46.37
C ILE A 304 -1.02 13.09 -47.33
N GLN A 305 -2.10 12.43 -47.65
CA GLN A 305 -3.21 13.02 -48.41
C GLN A 305 -4.21 13.66 -47.43
N ALA A 306 -4.47 14.94 -47.62
CA ALA A 306 -5.48 15.69 -46.89
C ALA A 306 -6.90 15.34 -47.35
N PRO A 307 -7.96 15.68 -46.56
CA PRO A 307 -9.34 15.43 -46.96
C PRO A 307 -9.80 16.08 -48.26
N ASP A 308 -9.16 17.16 -48.67
CA ASP A 308 -9.43 17.83 -49.96
C ASP A 308 -8.67 17.22 -51.16
N GLY A 309 -7.94 16.12 -50.93
CA GLY A 309 -7.13 15.44 -51.95
C GLY A 309 -5.71 16.01 -52.12
N THR A 310 -5.37 17.10 -51.44
CA THR A 310 -4.04 17.70 -51.50
C THR A 310 -3.01 16.82 -50.78
N TRP A 311 -1.87 16.59 -51.40
CA TRP A 311 -0.75 15.90 -50.77
C TRP A 311 0.12 16.91 -49.99
N PHE A 312 0.46 16.59 -48.78
CA PHE A 312 1.36 17.38 -47.97
C PHE A 312 2.35 16.50 -47.20
N LYS A 313 3.48 17.07 -46.94
CA LYS A 313 4.57 16.47 -46.20
C LYS A 313 4.92 17.42 -45.08
N ASN A 314 4.37 17.14 -43.91
CA ASN A 314 4.55 17.99 -42.75
C ASN A 314 3.98 19.43 -42.94
N HIS A 315 4.28 20.29 -41.99
CA HIS A 315 3.98 21.73 -42.03
C HIS A 315 4.89 22.43 -43.05
N GLN A 316 4.34 23.02 -44.10
CA GLN A 316 5.12 23.60 -45.17
C GLN A 316 6.04 24.77 -44.77
N ASN A 317 5.86 25.32 -43.55
CA ASN A 317 6.72 26.37 -43.00
C ASN A 317 8.09 25.89 -42.52
N ILE A 318 8.34 24.57 -42.43
CA ILE A 318 9.63 24.02 -42.01
C ILE A 318 10.55 23.93 -43.22
N LYS A 319 11.37 24.96 -43.43
CA LYS A 319 12.28 25.07 -44.56
C LYS A 319 13.56 24.23 -44.43
N LYS A 320 13.85 23.68 -43.26
CA LYS A 320 15.08 22.93 -43.02
C LYS A 320 14.87 21.45 -43.26
N GLU A 321 15.56 20.89 -44.22
CA GLU A 321 15.54 19.43 -44.47
C GLU A 321 15.97 18.64 -43.24
N LYS A 322 15.36 17.44 -43.06
CA LYS A 322 15.65 16.50 -41.95
C LYS A 322 15.45 17.07 -40.53
N SER A 323 14.71 18.19 -40.41
CA SER A 323 14.45 18.84 -39.12
C SER A 323 13.16 18.37 -38.44
N TYR A 324 12.44 17.42 -39.03
CA TYR A 324 11.21 16.88 -38.55
C TYR A 324 11.02 15.43 -39.03
N ARG A 325 10.14 14.71 -38.37
CA ARG A 325 9.58 13.40 -38.77
C ARG A 325 8.22 13.22 -38.17
N TYR A 326 7.44 12.26 -38.66
CA TYR A 326 6.26 11.85 -37.96
C TYR A 326 6.58 10.91 -36.79
N THR A 327 5.69 10.82 -35.84
CA THR A 327 5.83 9.94 -34.67
C THR A 327 5.33 8.53 -34.94
N TRP A 328 4.48 8.35 -35.96
CA TRP A 328 3.96 7.09 -36.42
C TRP A 328 4.58 6.65 -37.74
N SER A 329 4.75 5.34 -37.94
CA SER A 329 5.09 4.80 -39.26
C SER A 329 3.91 4.98 -40.23
N LYS A 330 4.17 4.92 -41.53
CA LYS A 330 3.11 5.04 -42.55
C LYS A 330 1.99 4.00 -42.34
N LYS A 331 2.34 2.74 -42.02
CA LYS A 331 1.37 1.68 -41.75
C LYS A 331 0.49 2.00 -40.53
N LEU A 332 1.08 2.50 -39.46
CA LEU A 332 0.36 2.89 -38.25
C LEU A 332 -0.54 4.10 -38.50
N PHE A 333 -0.04 5.07 -39.30
CA PHE A 333 -0.84 6.22 -39.73
C PHE A 333 -2.06 5.79 -40.54
N ASP A 334 -1.87 4.93 -41.54
CA ASP A 334 -2.97 4.46 -42.39
C ASP A 334 -4.02 3.72 -41.58
N PHE A 335 -3.61 2.84 -40.67
CA PHE A 335 -4.51 2.16 -39.74
C PHE A 335 -5.24 3.16 -38.83
N GLY A 336 -4.51 4.12 -38.26
CA GLY A 336 -5.09 5.14 -37.39
C GLY A 336 -6.07 6.05 -38.11
N ASN A 337 -5.75 6.46 -39.34
CA ASN A 337 -6.62 7.28 -40.17
C ASN A 337 -7.93 6.56 -40.55
N GLN A 338 -7.83 5.30 -40.97
CA GLN A 338 -9.00 4.46 -41.26
C GLN A 338 -9.92 4.23 -40.06
N ASN A 339 -9.37 4.25 -38.86
CA ASN A 339 -10.09 3.98 -37.61
C ASN A 339 -10.42 5.25 -36.81
N GLY A 340 -10.29 6.46 -37.39
CA GLY A 340 -10.70 7.71 -36.77
C GLY A 340 -9.76 8.23 -35.70
N PHE A 341 -8.48 7.82 -35.66
CA PHE A 341 -7.46 8.32 -34.72
C PHE A 341 -6.65 9.51 -35.27
N ILE A 342 -6.95 9.98 -36.48
CA ILE A 342 -6.31 11.13 -37.08
C ILE A 342 -7.33 12.26 -37.26
N GLU A 343 -6.92 13.45 -36.96
CA GLU A 343 -7.64 14.69 -37.23
C GLU A 343 -6.78 15.60 -38.08
N PHE A 344 -7.38 16.16 -39.13
CA PHE A 344 -6.73 17.10 -40.02
C PHE A 344 -7.21 18.51 -39.74
N GLN A 345 -6.28 19.41 -39.51
CA GLN A 345 -6.56 20.84 -39.30
C GLN A 345 -5.71 21.69 -40.21
N LYS A 346 -6.23 22.86 -40.64
CA LYS A 346 -5.44 23.87 -41.33
C LYS A 346 -4.85 24.84 -40.32
N THR A 347 -3.58 25.21 -40.53
CA THR A 347 -2.94 26.30 -39.79
C THR A 347 -3.55 27.65 -40.18
N SER A 348 -3.23 28.72 -39.44
CA SER A 348 -3.57 30.10 -39.79
C SER A 348 -3.12 30.50 -41.20
N ASP A 349 -2.05 29.88 -41.67
CA ASP A 349 -1.48 30.14 -43.01
C ASP A 349 -2.09 29.21 -44.09
N GLY A 350 -3.09 28.44 -43.76
CA GLY A 350 -3.82 27.59 -44.69
C GLY A 350 -3.18 26.21 -44.98
N PHE A 351 -2.10 25.86 -44.32
CA PHE A 351 -1.42 24.55 -44.52
C PHE A 351 -2.06 23.43 -43.72
N TRP A 352 -2.14 22.24 -44.30
CA TRP A 352 -2.64 21.06 -43.63
C TRP A 352 -1.65 20.53 -42.58
N CYS A 353 -2.21 20.14 -41.42
CA CYS A 353 -1.53 19.42 -40.35
C CYS A 353 -2.33 18.21 -39.93
N ALA A 354 -1.63 17.14 -39.58
CA ALA A 354 -2.25 15.95 -39.02
C ALA A 354 -1.98 15.84 -37.52
N TYR A 355 -3.02 15.57 -36.77
CA TYR A 355 -2.99 15.38 -35.33
C TYR A 355 -3.45 13.96 -34.99
N ARG A 356 -2.90 13.39 -33.94
CA ARG A 356 -3.35 12.12 -33.38
C ARG A 356 -4.40 12.41 -32.33
N LYS A 357 -5.54 11.72 -32.41
CA LYS A 357 -6.51 11.65 -31.33
C LYS A 357 -6.01 10.66 -30.28
N MET A 358 -5.70 11.14 -29.10
CA MET A 358 -5.39 10.29 -27.95
C MET A 358 -6.65 10.14 -27.12
N TYR A 359 -7.28 8.97 -27.21
CA TYR A 359 -8.50 8.67 -26.45
C TYR A 359 -8.19 8.22 -25.02
N GLU A 360 -9.12 8.49 -24.13
CA GLU A 360 -9.07 8.08 -22.73
C GLU A 360 -9.13 6.55 -22.58
N LEU A 361 -10.11 5.92 -23.26
CA LEU A 361 -10.48 4.53 -23.04
C LEU A 361 -9.88 3.54 -24.05
N CYS A 362 -9.09 4.01 -25.00
CA CYS A 362 -8.43 3.10 -25.93
C CYS A 362 -7.08 3.64 -26.44
N ALA A 363 -6.33 2.74 -27.06
CA ALA A 363 -5.08 3.05 -27.76
C ALA A 363 -4.89 2.07 -28.92
N ILE A 364 -3.99 2.41 -29.86
CA ILE A 364 -3.58 1.47 -30.90
C ILE A 364 -2.35 0.70 -30.45
N ASP A 365 -2.40 -0.63 -30.53
CA ASP A 365 -1.19 -1.46 -30.41
C ASP A 365 -0.36 -1.30 -31.71
N ASN A 366 0.79 -0.66 -31.57
CA ASN A 366 1.67 -0.37 -32.70
C ASN A 366 2.25 -1.61 -33.37
N LYS A 367 2.35 -2.74 -32.65
CA LYS A 367 2.91 -3.99 -33.18
C LYS A 367 1.86 -4.82 -33.91
N LYS A 368 0.66 -4.89 -33.36
CA LYS A 368 -0.42 -5.74 -33.88
C LYS A 368 -1.40 -5.00 -34.78
N LEU A 369 -1.32 -3.67 -34.86
CA LEU A 369 -2.25 -2.79 -35.57
C LEU A 369 -3.71 -3.11 -35.21
N GLN A 370 -4.01 -3.09 -33.90
CA GLN A 370 -5.35 -3.33 -33.36
C GLN A 370 -5.68 -2.28 -32.30
N ILE A 371 -6.96 -1.98 -32.14
CA ILE A 371 -7.44 -1.10 -31.08
C ILE A 371 -7.51 -1.90 -29.79
N ILE A 372 -6.83 -1.43 -28.76
CA ILE A 372 -6.89 -2.00 -27.42
C ILE A 372 -7.75 -1.08 -26.58
N TYR A 373 -8.86 -1.59 -26.11
CA TYR A 373 -9.70 -0.91 -25.13
C TYR A 373 -9.13 -1.14 -23.75
N ARG A 374 -9.11 -0.10 -22.93
CA ARG A 374 -8.68 -0.13 -21.55
C ARG A 374 -9.80 0.40 -20.66
N LYS A 375 -9.92 -0.18 -19.49
CA LYS A 375 -10.79 0.42 -18.46
C LYS A 375 -10.26 1.81 -18.13
N SER A 376 -11.16 2.77 -18.00
CA SER A 376 -10.83 4.09 -17.47
C SER A 376 -10.07 3.95 -16.16
N GLY A 377 -9.13 4.84 -15.93
CA GLY A 377 -8.47 4.94 -14.65
C GLY A 377 -6.94 4.97 -14.72
N ASN A 378 -6.40 5.71 -13.76
CA ASN A 378 -4.97 5.88 -13.54
C ASN A 378 -4.51 5.08 -12.32
N ALA A 379 -3.20 4.84 -12.26
CA ALA A 379 -2.57 4.41 -11.03
C ALA A 379 -2.65 5.54 -9.99
N TYR A 380 -2.86 5.17 -8.73
CA TYR A 380 -2.77 6.12 -7.63
C TYR A 380 -1.32 6.64 -7.50
N SER A 381 -1.17 7.94 -7.32
CA SER A 381 0.12 8.52 -6.97
C SER A 381 0.47 8.17 -5.51
N ASN A 382 1.73 7.85 -5.28
CA ASN A 382 2.25 7.71 -3.92
C ASN A 382 2.52 9.05 -3.22
N LEU A 383 2.37 10.17 -3.93
CA LEU A 383 2.38 11.50 -3.34
C LEU A 383 0.94 11.90 -2.97
N ILE A 384 0.69 12.15 -1.70
CA ILE A 384 -0.61 12.54 -1.17
C ILE A 384 -0.53 13.99 -0.70
N THR A 385 -1.28 14.85 -1.38
CA THR A 385 -1.36 16.29 -1.10
C THR A 385 -2.81 16.71 -0.81
N ASN A 386 -2.99 17.89 -0.25
CA ASN A 386 -4.31 18.50 0.00
C ASN A 386 -5.21 17.72 1.00
N LEU A 387 -4.65 16.79 1.75
CA LEU A 387 -5.31 16.04 2.82
C LEU A 387 -4.51 16.25 4.12
N TYR A 388 -4.65 17.41 4.75
CA TYR A 388 -3.85 17.80 5.90
C TYR A 388 -4.38 17.23 7.21
N SER A 389 -3.55 17.11 8.23
CA SER A 389 -3.91 16.54 9.54
C SER A 389 -4.95 17.37 10.32
N ASP A 390 -5.03 18.68 10.06
CA ASP A 390 -6.04 19.56 10.65
C ASP A 390 -7.47 19.23 10.16
N ILE A 391 -7.61 18.67 8.96
CA ILE A 391 -8.89 18.17 8.44
C ILE A 391 -9.43 17.08 9.36
N GLY A 392 -8.64 16.06 9.70
CA GLY A 392 -9.04 14.98 10.61
C GLY A 392 -9.40 15.51 12.00
N ALA A 393 -8.64 16.49 12.53
CA ALA A 393 -8.96 17.11 13.80
C ALA A 393 -10.31 17.85 13.77
N ASN A 394 -10.64 18.51 12.65
CA ASN A 394 -11.92 19.18 12.48
C ASN A 394 -13.08 18.18 12.28
N GLU A 395 -12.86 17.08 11.56
CA GLU A 395 -13.86 16.00 11.41
C GLU A 395 -14.28 15.45 12.78
N VAL A 396 -13.32 15.12 13.65
CA VAL A 396 -13.61 14.63 14.99
C VAL A 396 -14.32 15.69 15.85
N ARG A 397 -13.87 16.94 15.81
CA ARG A 397 -14.54 18.02 16.55
C ARG A 397 -16.00 18.21 16.12
N ASN A 398 -16.27 18.11 14.82
CA ASN A 398 -17.65 18.24 14.31
C ASN A 398 -18.57 17.12 14.80
N ILE A 399 -18.04 15.88 14.91
CA ILE A 399 -18.79 14.76 15.48
C ILE A 399 -19.10 14.95 16.96
N PHE A 400 -18.18 15.56 17.72
CA PHE A 400 -18.26 15.71 19.16
C PHE A 400 -18.52 17.17 19.61
N ASN A 401 -19.35 17.88 18.85
CA ASN A 401 -19.86 19.23 19.20
C ASN A 401 -18.74 20.25 19.54
N GLY A 402 -17.59 20.16 18.90
CA GLY A 402 -16.46 21.06 19.09
C GLY A 402 -15.41 20.59 20.13
N GLU A 403 -15.66 19.50 20.82
CA GLU A 403 -14.73 18.97 21.81
C GLU A 403 -13.50 18.30 21.16
N LYS A 404 -12.33 18.54 21.74
CA LYS A 404 -11.08 17.87 21.36
C LYS A 404 -10.91 16.58 22.15
N ILE A 405 -11.52 15.50 21.68
CA ILE A 405 -11.44 14.18 22.35
C ILE A 405 -10.22 13.34 21.94
N PHE A 406 -9.61 13.66 20.81
CA PHE A 406 -8.41 12.95 20.31
C PHE A 406 -7.39 13.95 19.76
N SER A 407 -6.10 13.69 19.97
CA SER A 407 -5.06 14.69 19.68
C SER A 407 -4.65 14.76 18.21
N TYR A 408 -4.52 13.63 17.54
CA TYR A 408 -3.96 13.55 16.19
C TYR A 408 -4.72 12.55 15.30
N PRO A 409 -6.04 12.79 15.03
CA PRO A 409 -6.80 11.90 14.15
C PRO A 409 -6.32 12.07 12.70
N LYS A 410 -6.25 10.97 11.96
CA LYS A 410 -6.00 11.02 10.53
C LYS A 410 -7.26 11.50 9.79
N PRO A 411 -7.11 12.20 8.64
CA PRO A 411 -8.26 12.58 7.81
C PRO A 411 -8.97 11.35 7.25
N THR A 412 -10.30 11.35 7.30
CA THR A 412 -11.12 10.24 6.78
C THR A 412 -10.85 9.98 5.31
N LYS A 413 -10.73 11.03 4.49
CA LYS A 413 -10.40 10.93 3.06
C LYS A 413 -9.03 10.29 2.76
N LEU A 414 -8.07 10.41 3.66
CA LEU A 414 -6.78 9.73 3.52
C LEU A 414 -6.99 8.21 3.54
N ILE A 415 -7.77 7.73 4.50
CA ILE A 415 -8.05 6.30 4.64
C ILE A 415 -8.99 5.82 3.52
N SER A 416 -10.00 6.60 3.15
CA SER A 416 -10.88 6.28 2.00
C SER A 416 -10.08 6.04 0.72
N ARG A 417 -9.07 6.88 0.44
CA ARG A 417 -8.18 6.68 -0.71
C ARG A 417 -7.43 5.36 -0.66
N LEU A 418 -6.98 4.91 0.51
CA LEU A 418 -6.31 3.62 0.68
C LEU A 418 -7.30 2.45 0.52
N ILE A 419 -8.53 2.61 0.98
CA ILE A 419 -9.64 1.65 0.78
C ILE A 419 -9.94 1.50 -0.71
N GLU A 420 -10.17 2.59 -1.42
CA GLU A 420 -10.49 2.60 -2.85
C GLU A 420 -9.41 1.91 -3.68
N LEU A 421 -8.14 2.17 -3.38
CA LEU A 421 -7.02 1.58 -4.14
C LEU A 421 -6.80 0.10 -3.85
N SER A 422 -7.29 -0.43 -2.73
CA SER A 422 -6.88 -1.76 -2.26
C SER A 422 -7.99 -2.77 -2.06
N THR A 423 -9.25 -2.34 -2.00
CA THR A 423 -10.37 -3.22 -1.66
C THR A 423 -11.47 -3.19 -2.73
N ASN A 424 -12.32 -4.20 -2.70
CA ASN A 424 -13.55 -4.31 -3.45
C ASN A 424 -14.71 -4.60 -2.48
N GLU A 425 -15.92 -4.70 -3.01
CA GLU A 425 -17.09 -5.05 -2.22
C GLU A 425 -16.89 -6.36 -1.44
N ASN A 426 -17.39 -6.37 -0.21
CA ASN A 426 -17.31 -7.48 0.74
C ASN A 426 -15.90 -7.85 1.23
N ASP A 427 -14.87 -7.10 0.89
CA ASP A 427 -13.54 -7.28 1.48
C ASP A 427 -13.53 -6.85 2.95
N ILE A 428 -12.74 -7.55 3.76
CA ILE A 428 -12.61 -7.27 5.19
C ILE A 428 -11.41 -6.36 5.42
N ILE A 429 -11.65 -5.27 6.16
CA ILE A 429 -10.64 -4.29 6.56
C ILE A 429 -10.41 -4.43 8.08
N LEU A 430 -9.15 -4.42 8.50
CA LEU A 430 -8.75 -4.47 9.90
C LEU A 430 -7.91 -3.25 10.25
N ASP A 431 -8.23 -2.65 11.41
CA ASP A 431 -7.38 -1.66 12.07
C ASP A 431 -7.23 -2.08 13.55
N PHE A 432 -5.99 -2.37 13.97
CA PHE A 432 -5.71 -2.76 15.34
C PHE A 432 -4.97 -1.67 16.14
N PHE A 433 -4.92 -0.46 15.60
CA PHE A 433 -4.55 0.79 16.28
C PHE A 433 -5.63 1.84 16.03
N ALA A 434 -6.86 1.51 16.37
CA ALA A 434 -8.07 2.22 15.95
C ALA A 434 -8.09 3.74 16.23
N GLY A 435 -7.33 4.22 17.24
CA GLY A 435 -7.23 5.64 17.56
C GLY A 435 -8.60 6.29 17.77
N SER A 436 -8.90 7.29 16.97
CA SER A 436 -10.21 7.97 16.95
C SER A 436 -11.30 7.24 16.15
N GLY A 437 -11.01 6.07 15.59
CA GLY A 437 -11.96 5.31 14.76
C GLY A 437 -12.04 5.79 13.31
N THR A 438 -11.02 6.49 12.80
CA THR A 438 -11.03 7.04 11.44
C THR A 438 -11.21 5.97 10.37
N THR A 439 -10.61 4.80 10.54
CA THR A 439 -10.78 3.68 9.60
C THR A 439 -12.23 3.22 9.54
N ALA A 440 -12.90 3.10 10.68
CA ALA A 440 -14.31 2.74 10.74
C ALA A 440 -15.18 3.82 10.07
N HIS A 441 -14.89 5.09 10.31
CA HIS A 441 -15.58 6.22 9.66
C HIS A 441 -15.42 6.16 8.13
N ALA A 442 -14.19 5.96 7.64
CA ALA A 442 -13.91 5.83 6.21
C ALA A 442 -14.67 4.66 5.55
N VAL A 443 -14.76 3.51 6.23
CA VAL A 443 -15.53 2.35 5.74
C VAL A 443 -17.00 2.67 5.65
N LEU A 444 -17.57 3.32 6.65
CA LEU A 444 -18.99 3.70 6.65
C LEU A 444 -19.31 4.71 5.54
N GLU A 445 -18.45 5.69 5.31
CA GLU A 445 -18.61 6.65 4.21
C GLU A 445 -18.49 6.00 2.83
N SER A 446 -17.55 5.04 2.66
CA SER A 446 -17.40 4.28 1.43
C SER A 446 -18.65 3.44 1.15
N ASN A 447 -19.16 2.71 2.14
CA ASN A 447 -20.38 1.91 2.01
C ASN A 447 -21.60 2.78 1.65
N LYS A 448 -21.71 3.97 2.24
CA LYS A 448 -22.78 4.93 1.92
C LYS A 448 -22.69 5.42 0.47
N SER A 449 -21.48 5.75 0.00
CA SER A 449 -21.23 6.15 -1.40
C SER A 449 -21.62 5.06 -2.38
N ASP A 450 -21.24 3.81 -2.10
CA ASP A 450 -21.55 2.67 -2.96
C ASP A 450 -23.05 2.40 -3.01
N TYR A 451 -23.75 2.50 -1.89
CA TYR A 451 -25.22 2.40 -1.84
C TYR A 451 -25.90 3.49 -2.68
N GLN A 452 -25.42 4.73 -2.62
CA GLN A 452 -25.95 5.83 -3.42
C GLN A 452 -25.77 5.58 -4.92
N LYS A 453 -24.60 5.14 -5.36
CA LYS A 453 -24.33 4.79 -6.76
C LYS A 453 -25.26 3.69 -7.27
N LEU A 454 -25.51 2.66 -6.47
CA LEU A 454 -26.40 1.55 -6.82
C LEU A 454 -27.86 2.03 -6.96
N SER A 455 -28.33 2.91 -6.07
CA SER A 455 -29.67 3.46 -6.12
C SER A 455 -29.89 4.41 -7.31
N GLU A 456 -28.91 5.26 -7.63
CA GLU A 456 -28.96 6.16 -8.78
C GLU A 456 -28.82 5.42 -10.13
N GLY A 457 -28.09 4.30 -10.16
CA GLY A 457 -27.92 3.44 -11.33
C GLY A 457 -29.14 2.55 -11.65
N GLY A 458 -30.20 2.61 -10.85
CA GLY A 458 -31.44 1.85 -11.08
C GLY A 458 -31.29 0.33 -10.83
N VAL A 459 -30.30 -0.08 -10.04
CA VAL A 459 -30.02 -1.50 -9.70
C VAL A 459 -30.75 -1.91 -8.41
N ILE A 460 -31.33 -0.96 -7.66
CA ILE A 460 -32.15 -1.19 -6.46
C ILE A 460 -33.49 -0.47 -6.62
#